data_ca985438376f0f70fb7176fb43707f4c
#
_entry.id   ca985438376f0f70fb7176fb43707f4c
#
_cell.length_a   1.000
_cell.length_b   1.000
_cell.length_c   1.000
_cell.angle_alpha   90.00
_cell.angle_beta   90.00
_cell.angle_gamma   90.00
#
_symmetry.space_group_name_H-M   'P 1'
#
loop_
_entity.id
_entity.type
_entity.pdbx_description
1 polymer ?
#
loop_
_entity_poly.entity_id
_entity_poly.type
_entity_poly.pdbx_seq_one_letter_code
_entity_poly.pdbx_strand_id
1 'polypeptide(L)'
;MKAKKYLFKFLTLIFIFSFSLTSFSSVIKEKNEIIKMVNSIRAEKNLPPLISDKRLNTLADKKAKIMADENNLSHTAGGYKSFSDIVKEGGIKYLAVGENIARNWKTPEDVMKAWLSSKGHRANILSEKFTNIGVGKAISQNGDIYWVQLFIKER
;
A
#
# COMPACT_ATOMS: atom_id res chain seq x y z
N MET A 1 -16.50 -22.84 40.23
CA MET A 1 -15.84 -23.28 38.98
C MET A 1 -16.29 -22.52 37.69
N LYS A 2 -17.56 -22.10 37.59
CA LYS A 2 -18.07 -21.39 36.36
C LYS A 2 -17.48 -19.99 36.16
N ALA A 3 -17.26 -19.20 37.21
CA ALA A 3 -16.73 -17.82 37.10
C ALA A 3 -15.31 -17.74 36.54
N LYS A 4 -14.40 -18.68 36.86
CA LYS A 4 -13.04 -18.73 36.33
C LYS A 4 -12.98 -18.97 34.80
N LYS A 5 -13.97 -19.72 34.27
CA LYS A 5 -14.05 -20.06 32.84
C LYS A 5 -14.47 -18.86 31.97
N TYR A 6 -15.31 -17.97 32.53
CA TYR A 6 -15.73 -16.74 31.85
C TYR A 6 -14.62 -15.65 31.87
N LEU A 7 -13.90 -15.56 33.01
CA LEU A 7 -12.80 -14.62 33.14
C LEU A 7 -11.65 -14.93 32.14
N PHE A 8 -11.34 -16.23 31.94
CA PHE A 8 -10.31 -16.63 30.99
C PHE A 8 -10.73 -16.36 29.53
N LYS A 9 -12.00 -16.57 29.17
CA LYS A 9 -12.51 -16.22 27.84
C LYS A 9 -12.52 -14.71 27.59
N PHE A 10 -12.82 -13.90 28.61
CA PHE A 10 -12.82 -12.45 28.50
C PHE A 10 -11.39 -11.87 28.32
N LEU A 11 -10.43 -12.40 29.09
CA LEU A 11 -9.02 -12.03 28.97
C LEU A 11 -8.42 -12.41 27.60
N THR A 12 -8.78 -13.57 27.04
CA THR A 12 -8.33 -13.98 25.70
C THR A 12 -8.91 -13.06 24.61
N LEU A 13 -10.17 -12.64 24.74
CA LEU A 13 -10.79 -11.72 23.79
C LEU A 13 -10.13 -10.33 23.80
N ILE A 14 -9.80 -9.80 24.98
CA ILE A 14 -9.10 -8.51 25.12
C ILE A 14 -7.70 -8.58 24.52
N PHE A 15 -6.99 -9.70 24.69
CA PHE A 15 -5.63 -9.87 24.15
C PHE A 15 -5.63 -9.95 22.63
N ILE A 16 -6.58 -10.65 22.01
CA ILE A 16 -6.73 -10.74 20.57
C ILE A 16 -7.09 -9.37 19.97
N PHE A 17 -7.97 -8.60 20.63
CA PHE A 17 -8.36 -7.27 20.15
C PHE A 17 -7.22 -6.25 20.23
N SER A 18 -6.41 -6.26 21.30
CA SER A 18 -5.25 -5.37 21.43
C SER A 18 -4.15 -5.70 20.42
N PHE A 19 -3.92 -6.97 20.10
CA PHE A 19 -2.92 -7.37 19.08
C PHE A 19 -3.33 -6.92 17.67
N SER A 20 -4.62 -6.99 17.34
CA SER A 20 -5.11 -6.51 16.03
C SER A 20 -4.97 -5.00 15.86
N LEU A 21 -5.19 -4.21 16.90
CA LEU A 21 -5.05 -2.75 16.87
C LEU A 21 -3.59 -2.30 16.69
N THR A 22 -2.64 -2.95 17.34
CA THR A 22 -1.23 -2.64 17.20
C THR A 22 -0.70 -2.95 15.80
N SER A 23 -1.09 -4.08 15.21
CA SER A 23 -0.73 -4.46 13.84
C SER A 23 -1.28 -3.49 12.80
N PHE A 24 -2.53 -3.08 12.93
CA PHE A 24 -3.15 -2.10 12.03
C PHE A 24 -2.47 -0.72 12.09
N SER A 25 -2.14 -0.25 13.31
CA SER A 25 -1.41 1.01 13.52
C SER A 25 -0.01 0.97 12.89
N SER A 26 0.69 -0.16 12.97
CA SER A 26 2.01 -0.35 12.35
C SER A 26 1.94 -0.23 10.83
N VAL A 27 0.98 -0.87 10.17
CA VAL A 27 0.82 -0.82 8.71
C VAL A 27 0.53 0.60 8.23
N ILE A 28 -0.32 1.36 8.94
CA ILE A 28 -0.58 2.76 8.60
C ILE A 28 0.70 3.61 8.71
N LYS A 29 1.49 3.39 9.77
CA LYS A 29 2.76 4.10 9.97
C LYS A 29 3.72 3.83 8.80
N GLU A 30 3.89 2.57 8.42
CA GLU A 30 4.78 2.18 7.32
C GLU A 30 4.35 2.80 5.97
N LYS A 31 3.06 2.82 5.66
CA LYS A 31 2.54 3.47 4.45
C LYS A 31 2.82 4.97 4.44
N ASN A 32 2.61 5.65 5.56
CA ASN A 32 2.91 7.08 5.70
C ASN A 32 4.42 7.36 5.57
N GLU A 33 5.26 6.46 6.04
CA GLU A 33 6.72 6.54 5.92
C GLU A 33 7.16 6.46 4.45
N ILE A 34 6.58 5.56 3.65
CA ILE A 34 6.81 5.50 2.21
C ILE A 34 6.44 6.84 1.54
N ILE A 35 5.28 7.43 1.87
CA ILE A 35 4.85 8.71 1.27
C ILE A 35 5.83 9.83 1.64
N LYS A 36 6.30 9.86 2.87
CA LYS A 36 7.32 10.83 3.31
C LYS A 36 8.63 10.67 2.53
N MET A 37 9.13 9.44 2.38
CA MET A 37 10.34 9.16 1.61
C MET A 37 10.18 9.56 0.13
N VAL A 38 9.03 9.25 -0.50
CA VAL A 38 8.73 9.72 -1.86
C VAL A 38 8.83 11.23 -1.96
N ASN A 39 8.20 11.96 -1.02
CA ASN A 39 8.19 13.41 -1.06
C ASN A 39 9.55 14.04 -0.73
N SER A 40 10.36 13.42 0.14
CA SER A 40 11.75 13.85 0.36
C SER A 40 12.60 13.73 -0.91
N ILE A 41 12.49 12.60 -1.61
CA ILE A 41 13.23 12.35 -2.86
C ILE A 41 12.76 13.31 -3.97
N ARG A 42 11.46 13.59 -4.05
CA ARG A 42 10.92 14.58 -4.98
C ARG A 42 11.44 15.99 -4.69
N ALA A 43 11.50 16.40 -3.42
CA ALA A 43 12.04 17.70 -3.01
C ALA A 43 13.52 17.86 -3.40
N GLU A 44 14.35 16.82 -3.27
CA GLU A 44 15.75 16.82 -3.74
C GLU A 44 15.88 17.05 -5.27
N LYS A 45 14.80 16.80 -6.02
CA LYS A 45 14.72 17.00 -7.46
C LYS A 45 13.91 18.24 -7.85
N ASN A 46 13.59 19.12 -6.89
CA ASN A 46 12.76 20.31 -7.06
C ASN A 46 11.37 20.02 -7.65
N LEU A 47 10.81 18.82 -7.35
CA LEU A 47 9.48 18.42 -7.77
C LEU A 47 8.45 18.72 -6.68
N PRO A 48 7.21 19.12 -7.03
CA PRO A 48 6.13 19.29 -6.07
C PRO A 48 5.84 18.00 -5.32
N PRO A 49 5.49 18.05 -4.02
CA PRO A 49 5.12 16.86 -3.26
C PRO A 49 3.82 16.26 -3.79
N LEU A 50 3.70 14.93 -3.68
CA LEU A 50 2.45 14.21 -3.92
C LEU A 50 1.57 14.27 -2.69
N ILE A 51 0.26 14.49 -2.90
CA ILE A 51 -0.75 14.53 -1.85
C ILE A 51 -1.22 13.09 -1.57
N SER A 52 -1.20 12.68 -0.29
CA SER A 52 -1.77 11.40 0.11
C SER A 52 -3.29 11.41 -0.10
N ASP A 53 -3.82 10.46 -0.87
CA ASP A 53 -5.25 10.32 -1.14
C ASP A 53 -5.80 9.05 -0.47
N LYS A 54 -6.78 9.21 0.43
CA LYS A 54 -7.38 8.09 1.18
C LYS A 54 -8.07 7.08 0.26
N ARG A 55 -8.67 7.54 -0.85
CA ARG A 55 -9.31 6.65 -1.85
C ARG A 55 -8.26 5.78 -2.52
N LEU A 56 -7.14 6.39 -2.92
CA LEU A 56 -6.01 5.64 -3.51
C LEU A 56 -5.37 4.69 -2.50
N ASN A 57 -5.25 5.08 -1.22
CA ASN A 57 -4.76 4.17 -0.18
C ASN A 57 -5.65 2.93 -0.07
N THR A 58 -6.98 3.10 -0.10
CA THR A 58 -7.94 1.98 -0.06
C THR A 58 -7.81 1.08 -1.29
N LEU A 59 -7.66 1.66 -2.48
CA LEU A 59 -7.49 0.89 -3.72
C LEU A 59 -6.13 0.19 -3.79
N ALA A 60 -5.07 0.82 -3.29
CA ALA A 60 -3.74 0.22 -3.18
C ALA A 60 -3.74 -0.96 -2.19
N ASP A 61 -4.42 -0.84 -1.04
CA ASP A 61 -4.62 -1.94 -0.10
C ASP A 61 -5.40 -3.10 -0.74
N LYS A 62 -6.49 -2.78 -1.49
CA LYS A 62 -7.25 -3.78 -2.24
C LYS A 62 -6.36 -4.51 -3.27
N LYS A 63 -5.54 -3.77 -4.02
CA LYS A 63 -4.61 -4.37 -4.99
C LYS A 63 -3.57 -5.25 -4.32
N ALA A 64 -2.97 -4.79 -3.24
CA ALA A 64 -2.01 -5.57 -2.47
C ALA A 64 -2.65 -6.87 -1.94
N LYS A 65 -3.89 -6.79 -1.43
CA LYS A 65 -4.63 -7.96 -0.95
C LYS A 65 -4.92 -8.95 -2.08
N ILE A 66 -5.38 -8.49 -3.24
CA ILE A 66 -5.62 -9.36 -4.41
C ILE A 66 -4.33 -10.12 -4.77
N MET A 67 -3.21 -9.42 -4.90
CA MET A 67 -1.93 -10.06 -5.20
C MET A 67 -1.50 -11.06 -4.13
N ALA A 68 -1.76 -10.76 -2.85
CA ALA A 68 -1.44 -11.64 -1.73
C ALA A 68 -2.32 -12.90 -1.73
N ASP A 69 -3.62 -12.75 -1.98
CA ASP A 69 -4.58 -13.87 -2.02
C ASP A 69 -4.31 -14.81 -3.21
N GLU A 70 -3.94 -14.25 -4.37
CA GLU A 70 -3.60 -15.01 -5.58
C GLU A 70 -2.15 -15.51 -5.60
N ASN A 71 -1.32 -15.11 -4.62
CA ASN A 71 0.13 -15.33 -4.63
C ASN A 71 0.78 -14.90 -5.97
N ASN A 72 0.32 -13.77 -6.52
CA ASN A 72 0.64 -13.31 -7.88
C ASN A 72 1.08 -11.84 -7.88
N LEU A 73 2.38 -11.58 -8.11
CA LEU A 73 2.90 -10.22 -8.31
C LEU A 73 2.66 -9.79 -9.75
N SER A 74 1.52 -9.18 -10.02
CA SER A 74 1.15 -8.74 -11.37
C SER A 74 0.36 -7.44 -11.36
N HIS A 75 0.65 -6.57 -12.32
CA HIS A 75 -0.13 -5.37 -12.60
C HIS A 75 -1.59 -5.69 -12.96
N THR A 76 -1.86 -6.89 -13.46
CA THR A 76 -3.20 -7.36 -13.86
C THR A 76 -3.81 -8.39 -12.90
N ALA A 77 -3.22 -8.61 -11.71
CA ALA A 77 -3.79 -9.49 -10.69
C ALA A 77 -5.24 -9.07 -10.36
N GLY A 78 -6.12 -10.04 -10.13
CA GLY A 78 -7.56 -9.83 -9.94
C GLY A 78 -8.34 -9.82 -11.24
N GLY A 79 -7.76 -10.30 -12.35
CA GLY A 79 -8.42 -10.35 -13.65
C GLY A 79 -8.57 -8.99 -14.34
N TYR A 80 -7.87 -7.96 -13.85
CA TYR A 80 -7.85 -6.65 -14.51
C TYR A 80 -7.13 -6.72 -15.86
N LYS A 81 -7.63 -5.98 -16.86
CA LYS A 81 -6.96 -5.85 -18.17
C LYS A 81 -5.79 -4.89 -18.12
N SER A 82 -5.81 -3.95 -17.18
CA SER A 82 -4.79 -2.93 -16.97
C SER A 82 -4.68 -2.58 -15.48
N PHE A 83 -3.50 -2.15 -15.03
CA PHE A 83 -3.32 -1.63 -13.67
C PHE A 83 -4.23 -0.45 -13.33
N SER A 84 -4.66 0.31 -14.35
CA SER A 84 -5.55 1.46 -14.17
C SER A 84 -7.00 1.09 -13.87
N ASP A 85 -7.40 -0.17 -14.10
CA ASP A 85 -8.80 -0.56 -13.97
C ASP A 85 -9.28 -0.54 -12.51
N ILE A 86 -8.39 -0.80 -11.55
CA ILE A 86 -8.73 -0.67 -10.12
C ILE A 86 -9.04 0.79 -9.74
N VAL A 87 -8.37 1.76 -10.36
CA VAL A 87 -8.63 3.19 -10.14
C VAL A 87 -9.97 3.60 -10.74
N LYS A 88 -10.30 3.08 -11.94
CA LYS A 88 -11.62 3.28 -12.58
C LYS A 88 -12.74 2.65 -11.76
N GLU A 89 -12.54 1.44 -11.26
CA GLU A 89 -13.49 0.74 -10.38
C GLU A 89 -13.79 1.55 -9.11
N GLY A 90 -12.77 2.24 -8.56
CA GLY A 90 -12.92 3.17 -7.44
C GLY A 90 -13.64 4.48 -7.78
N GLY A 91 -14.12 4.65 -9.03
CA GLY A 91 -14.84 5.86 -9.47
C GLY A 91 -13.96 7.10 -9.63
N ILE A 92 -12.62 6.97 -9.59
CA ILE A 92 -11.69 8.10 -9.69
C ILE A 92 -11.44 8.41 -11.16
N LYS A 93 -11.73 9.66 -11.57
CA LYS A 93 -11.40 10.18 -12.88
C LYS A 93 -10.00 10.78 -12.85
N TYR A 94 -9.16 10.41 -13.80
CA TYR A 94 -7.77 10.85 -13.85
C TYR A 94 -7.34 11.29 -15.24
N LEU A 95 -6.31 12.15 -15.30
CA LEU A 95 -5.59 12.56 -16.53
C LEU A 95 -4.34 11.71 -16.72
N ALA A 96 -3.72 11.27 -15.63
CA ALA A 96 -2.57 10.40 -15.62
C ALA A 96 -2.71 9.39 -14.48
N VAL A 97 -2.19 8.18 -14.68
CA VAL A 97 -2.19 7.10 -13.67
C VAL A 97 -0.92 6.28 -13.80
N GLY A 98 -0.40 5.82 -12.66
CA GLY A 98 0.79 4.97 -12.58
C GLY A 98 0.69 3.99 -11.41
N GLU A 99 1.42 2.89 -11.50
CA GLU A 99 1.48 1.87 -10.46
C GLU A 99 2.92 1.38 -10.28
N ASN A 100 3.34 1.23 -9.02
CA ASN A 100 4.50 0.46 -8.63
C ASN A 100 4.05 -0.68 -7.73
N ILE A 101 4.53 -1.89 -7.98
CA ILE A 101 4.28 -3.08 -7.17
C ILE A 101 5.59 -3.72 -6.75
N ALA A 102 5.59 -4.34 -5.56
CA ALA A 102 6.77 -5.08 -5.08
C ALA A 102 6.34 -6.21 -4.14
N ARG A 103 7.22 -7.22 -4.00
CA ARG A 103 7.00 -8.39 -3.13
C ARG A 103 8.23 -8.67 -2.28
N ASN A 104 7.99 -9.11 -1.04
CA ASN A 104 8.99 -9.63 -0.09
C ASN A 104 10.05 -8.62 0.39
N TRP A 105 9.73 -7.34 0.37
CA TRP A 105 10.49 -6.31 1.07
C TRP A 105 9.90 -6.10 2.47
N LYS A 106 10.71 -6.22 3.51
CA LYS A 106 10.23 -6.24 4.90
C LYS A 106 9.94 -4.86 5.45
N THR A 107 10.70 -3.85 5.02
CA THR A 107 10.60 -2.49 5.54
C THR A 107 10.25 -1.47 4.44
N PRO A 108 9.71 -0.31 4.82
CA PRO A 108 9.53 0.83 3.93
C PRO A 108 10.80 1.24 3.19
N GLU A 109 11.95 1.24 3.89
CA GLU A 109 13.25 1.62 3.32
C GLU A 109 13.69 0.65 2.24
N ASP A 110 13.54 -0.66 2.49
CA ASP A 110 13.96 -1.69 1.55
C ASP A 110 13.13 -1.64 0.26
N VAL A 111 11.81 -1.52 0.38
CA VAL A 111 10.95 -1.43 -0.81
C VAL A 111 11.17 -0.13 -1.58
N MET A 112 11.39 0.99 -0.89
CA MET A 112 11.72 2.26 -1.56
C MET A 112 13.05 2.18 -2.29
N LYS A 113 14.08 1.58 -1.69
CA LYS A 113 15.38 1.34 -2.33
C LYS A 113 15.22 0.46 -3.59
N ALA A 114 14.41 -0.59 -3.53
CA ALA A 114 14.12 -1.45 -4.67
C ALA A 114 13.42 -0.69 -5.79
N TRP A 115 12.39 0.11 -5.49
CA TRP A 115 11.70 0.92 -6.50
C TRP A 115 12.60 1.97 -7.12
N LEU A 116 13.46 2.62 -6.35
CA LEU A 116 14.40 3.62 -6.85
C LEU A 116 15.52 3.02 -7.72
N SER A 117 15.88 1.77 -7.49
CA SER A 117 16.85 1.04 -8.31
C SER A 117 16.29 0.61 -9.66
N SER A 118 14.97 0.48 -9.78
CA SER A 118 14.28 0.17 -11.04
C SER A 118 13.99 1.43 -11.83
N LYS A 119 14.43 1.49 -13.10
CA LYS A 119 14.20 2.65 -13.99
C LYS A 119 12.71 3.00 -14.11
N GLY A 120 11.85 1.99 -14.31
CA GLY A 120 10.40 2.18 -14.47
C GLY A 120 9.72 2.67 -13.18
N HIS A 121 10.00 2.03 -12.05
CA HIS A 121 9.42 2.42 -10.76
C HIS A 121 9.90 3.82 -10.34
N ARG A 122 11.19 4.11 -10.50
CA ARG A 122 11.75 5.44 -10.22
C ARG A 122 11.12 6.52 -11.10
N ALA A 123 10.85 6.22 -12.36
CA ALA A 123 10.19 7.16 -13.27
C ALA A 123 8.79 7.54 -12.79
N ASN A 124 8.02 6.60 -12.21
CA ASN A 124 6.74 6.92 -11.59
C ASN A 124 6.91 7.84 -10.37
N ILE A 125 7.85 7.53 -9.46
CA ILE A 125 8.10 8.32 -8.26
C ILE A 125 8.49 9.76 -8.59
N LEU A 126 9.27 9.97 -9.66
CA LEU A 126 9.79 11.27 -10.08
C LEU A 126 8.95 11.95 -11.18
N SER A 127 7.82 11.38 -11.56
CA SER A 127 6.98 11.97 -12.61
C SER A 127 6.32 13.27 -12.16
N GLU A 128 6.43 14.31 -12.98
CA GLU A 128 5.70 15.58 -12.82
C GLU A 128 4.21 15.45 -13.18
N LYS A 129 3.86 14.34 -13.84
CA LYS A 129 2.48 14.10 -14.28
C LYS A 129 1.53 13.76 -13.13
N PHE A 130 2.04 13.38 -11.96
CA PHE A 130 1.22 12.96 -10.84
C PHE A 130 1.14 14.05 -9.76
N THR A 131 -0.03 14.13 -9.11
CA THR A 131 -0.31 15.04 -8.00
C THR A 131 -0.68 14.30 -6.72
N ASN A 132 -1.15 13.06 -6.82
CA ASN A 132 -1.64 12.28 -5.70
C ASN A 132 -0.99 10.90 -5.66
N ILE A 133 -0.86 10.36 -4.45
CA ILE A 133 -0.32 9.03 -4.18
C ILE A 133 -1.20 8.28 -3.18
N GLY A 134 -1.36 6.98 -3.40
CA GLY A 134 -1.84 6.02 -2.43
C GLY A 134 -0.85 4.87 -2.25
N VAL A 135 -0.71 4.38 -1.02
CA VAL A 135 0.16 3.25 -0.68
C VAL A 135 -0.66 2.15 -0.03
N GLY A 136 -0.44 0.92 -0.46
CA GLY A 136 -1.06 -0.29 0.06
C GLY A 136 -0.05 -1.34 0.47
N LYS A 137 -0.42 -2.13 1.48
CA LYS A 137 0.34 -3.30 1.96
C LYS A 137 -0.60 -4.43 2.30
N ALA A 138 -0.23 -5.65 1.92
CA ALA A 138 -0.87 -6.88 2.38
C ALA A 138 0.14 -7.98 2.62
N ILE A 139 -0.23 -8.94 3.45
CA ILE A 139 0.57 -10.14 3.74
C ILE A 139 -0.26 -11.35 3.36
N SER A 140 0.31 -12.24 2.53
CA SER A 140 -0.33 -13.49 2.13
C SER A 140 -0.38 -14.49 3.29
N GLN A 141 -1.14 -15.56 3.13
CA GLN A 141 -1.19 -16.66 4.09
C GLN A 141 0.19 -17.32 4.32
N ASN A 142 1.06 -17.26 3.32
CA ASN A 142 2.42 -17.80 3.39
C ASN A 142 3.44 -16.82 4.00
N GLY A 143 3.00 -15.62 4.42
CA GLY A 143 3.85 -14.59 4.99
C GLY A 143 4.53 -13.68 3.97
N ASP A 144 4.25 -13.82 2.68
CA ASP A 144 4.78 -12.92 1.65
C ASP A 144 4.15 -11.54 1.74
N ILE A 145 4.99 -10.50 1.68
CA ILE A 145 4.58 -9.11 1.80
C ILE A 145 4.42 -8.51 0.39
N TYR A 146 3.27 -7.90 0.14
CA TYR A 146 2.97 -7.19 -1.11
C TYR A 146 2.79 -5.70 -0.85
N TRP A 147 3.46 -4.89 -1.67
CA TRP A 147 3.43 -3.43 -1.62
C TRP A 147 2.91 -2.87 -2.94
N VAL A 148 2.14 -1.79 -2.83
CA VAL A 148 1.59 -1.06 -3.98
C VAL A 148 1.75 0.43 -3.76
N GLN A 149 2.19 1.17 -4.78
CA GLN A 149 1.99 2.60 -4.92
C GLN A 149 1.07 2.85 -6.12
N LEU A 150 0.00 3.60 -5.92
CA LEU A 150 -0.84 4.13 -6.98
C LEU A 150 -0.62 5.64 -7.07
N PHE A 151 -0.46 6.14 -8.28
CA PHE A 151 -0.24 7.54 -8.59
C PHE A 151 -1.31 8.03 -9.54
N ILE A 152 -1.85 9.22 -9.32
CA ILE A 152 -2.75 9.87 -10.28
C ILE A 152 -2.47 11.37 -10.39
N LYS A 153 -2.92 11.94 -11.53
CA LYS A 153 -3.35 13.32 -11.65
C LYS A 153 -4.87 13.27 -11.80
N GLU A 154 -5.59 13.77 -10.80
CA GLU A 154 -7.06 13.82 -10.86
C GLU A 154 -7.50 14.80 -11.96
N ARG A 155 -8.65 14.47 -12.58
CA ARG A 155 -9.24 15.29 -13.65
C ARG A 155 -10.05 16.43 -13.08
#